data_8afbafa9d6eea149e90cc2bfd7c4a9bf
#
_entry.id   8afbafa9d6eea149e90cc2bfd7c4a9bf
#
_cell.length_a   1.000
_cell.length_b   1.000
_cell.length_c   1.000
_cell.angle_alpha   90.00
_cell.angle_beta   90.00
_cell.angle_gamma   90.00
#
_symmetry.space_group_name_H-M   'P 1'
#
loop_
_entity.id
_entity.type
_entity.pdbx_description
1 polymer ?
#
loop_
_entity_poly.entity_id
_entity_poly.type
_entity_poly.pdbx_seq_one_letter_code
_entity_poly.pdbx_strand_id
1 'polypeptide(L)'
;MVGAAAALAIPLAVASPALASTSGALPAGTQFYTPPIPDGAQAQIAQLTSSGDKADAALIRDEVNTPQAAWFTGGTPSEVQQQVRQVAQEAAGKKTVPTLVAYNVPGRDCSQYSAGGAGSDAAYQAWADGFAAGLTKDQKVIVVVEPDGLANLPADCPSAYPNPGSYPNPAPGTATAGRIADIKYAAQAVAAADPSALVYLDAGHSAWHSAGDITRRLEDAGVGAVQGFSLNTSNYQWTPNLSQYGTWISDCIAYTTKVAPGDFGSCGDQYWSGGPANQWQGTALSAAKQWSDTAPDADANTAGINSRYAQELGGTAPAAHFVIDTSRNGQGPWTPPAGKYAGDPQTWCNPPGAGLGARPTAAPDPSAFPLLDAYLWVKTPGQSDGQCNRSVPGSTTDPEWGGITDPAAGAWFPQQALELAQNAVPAL
;
A
#
# COMPACT_ATOMS: atom_id res chain seq x y z
N MET A 1 65.31 -27.69 16.95
CA MET A 1 64.60 -27.12 15.83
C MET A 1 63.17 -27.61 15.90
N VAL A 2 62.29 -26.74 16.37
CA VAL A 2 60.84 -27.04 16.49
C VAL A 2 60.14 -26.20 15.45
N GLY A 3 59.57 -26.88 14.44
CA GLY A 3 58.80 -26.22 13.38
C GLY A 3 57.38 -25.96 13.80
N ALA A 4 56.96 -24.67 13.79
CA ALA A 4 55.59 -24.27 14.01
C ALA A 4 54.83 -24.33 12.71
N ALA A 5 53.81 -25.16 12.60
CA ALA A 5 52.85 -25.17 11.51
C ALA A 5 51.78 -24.13 11.76
N ALA A 6 51.68 -23.11 10.88
CA ALA A 6 50.60 -22.13 10.89
C ALA A 6 49.41 -22.71 10.11
N ALA A 7 48.30 -22.91 10.80
CA ALA A 7 47.02 -23.26 10.16
C ALA A 7 46.37 -22.00 9.60
N LEU A 8 46.22 -21.92 8.27
CA LEU A 8 45.38 -20.90 7.61
C LEU A 8 43.92 -21.28 7.82
N ALA A 9 43.18 -20.47 8.56
CA ALA A 9 41.74 -20.54 8.60
C ALA A 9 41.19 -19.79 7.39
N ILE A 10 40.56 -20.50 6.48
CA ILE A 10 39.77 -19.93 5.35
C ILE A 10 38.38 -19.62 5.91
N PRO A 11 37.90 -18.36 5.83
CA PRO A 11 36.52 -18.08 6.20
C PRO A 11 35.58 -18.71 5.16
N LEU A 12 34.74 -19.66 5.59
CA LEU A 12 33.59 -20.07 4.79
C LEU A 12 32.64 -18.89 4.66
N ALA A 13 32.57 -18.30 3.49
CA ALA A 13 31.48 -17.41 3.12
C ALA A 13 30.19 -18.26 3.03
N VAL A 14 29.32 -18.10 3.98
CA VAL A 14 27.96 -18.64 3.90
C VAL A 14 27.24 -17.80 2.84
N ALA A 15 27.15 -18.31 1.63
CA ALA A 15 26.30 -17.77 0.60
C ALA A 15 24.84 -17.94 1.08
N SER A 16 24.17 -16.85 1.42
CA SER A 16 22.72 -16.85 1.57
C SER A 16 22.13 -17.37 0.25
N PRO A 17 21.22 -18.36 0.29
CA PRO A 17 20.54 -18.76 -0.92
C PRO A 17 19.73 -17.56 -1.42
N ALA A 18 20.06 -17.08 -2.61
CA ALA A 18 19.16 -16.23 -3.36
C ALA A 18 17.89 -17.06 -3.58
N LEU A 19 16.81 -16.71 -2.91
CA LEU A 19 15.50 -17.24 -3.22
C LEU A 19 15.24 -16.83 -4.67
N ALA A 20 15.33 -17.78 -5.58
CA ALA A 20 14.89 -17.57 -6.94
C ALA A 20 13.41 -17.22 -6.84
N SER A 21 13.06 -15.97 -7.13
CA SER A 21 11.68 -15.58 -7.33
C SER A 21 11.16 -16.41 -8.51
N THR A 22 10.48 -17.48 -8.17
CA THR A 22 9.72 -18.23 -9.16
C THR A 22 8.65 -17.29 -9.63
N SER A 23 8.71 -16.91 -10.88
CA SER A 23 7.75 -16.10 -11.60
C SER A 23 6.31 -16.56 -11.30
N GLY A 24 5.75 -15.99 -10.28
CA GLY A 24 4.40 -16.32 -9.86
C GLY A 24 3.44 -15.16 -10.09
N ALA A 25 3.55 -14.45 -11.21
CA ALA A 25 2.52 -13.51 -11.61
C ALA A 25 1.16 -14.17 -11.45
N LEU A 26 0.18 -13.42 -10.99
CA LEU A 26 -1.18 -13.88 -10.89
C LEU A 26 -1.72 -14.13 -12.31
N PRO A 27 -2.13 -15.35 -12.67
CA PRO A 27 -2.70 -15.58 -14.00
C PRO A 27 -3.93 -14.72 -14.23
N ALA A 28 -4.10 -14.22 -15.43
CA ALA A 28 -5.34 -13.57 -15.84
C ALA A 28 -6.54 -14.49 -15.54
N GLY A 29 -7.61 -13.93 -14.98
CA GLY A 29 -8.78 -14.70 -14.56
C GLY A 29 -8.67 -15.32 -13.16
N THR A 30 -7.61 -15.04 -12.39
CA THR A 30 -7.54 -15.40 -10.98
C THR A 30 -8.78 -14.90 -10.24
N GLN A 31 -9.43 -15.80 -9.49
CA GLN A 31 -10.57 -15.46 -8.66
C GLN A 31 -10.06 -15.02 -7.27
N PHE A 32 -10.41 -13.82 -6.86
CA PHE A 32 -10.06 -13.31 -5.53
C PHE A 32 -11.13 -13.64 -4.48
N TYR A 33 -10.70 -13.72 -3.23
CA TYR A 33 -11.56 -14.00 -2.09
C TYR A 33 -12.39 -12.77 -1.70
N THR A 34 -13.68 -13.01 -1.41
CA THR A 34 -14.57 -12.01 -0.82
C THR A 34 -14.80 -12.36 0.65
N PRO A 35 -14.41 -11.49 1.60
CA PRO A 35 -14.65 -11.69 3.02
C PRO A 35 -16.15 -11.61 3.37
N PRO A 36 -16.54 -12.01 4.59
CA PRO A 36 -17.91 -11.82 5.08
C PRO A 36 -18.34 -10.34 5.06
N ILE A 37 -19.61 -10.11 4.77
CA ILE A 37 -20.17 -8.74 4.72
C ILE A 37 -20.09 -8.10 6.12
N PRO A 38 -19.53 -6.88 6.24
CA PRO A 38 -19.48 -6.15 7.52
C PRO A 38 -20.88 -5.91 8.11
N ASP A 39 -21.03 -5.98 9.43
CA ASP A 39 -22.32 -5.77 10.12
C ASP A 39 -22.94 -4.40 9.79
N GLY A 40 -22.12 -3.35 9.70
CA GLY A 40 -22.59 -2.01 9.32
C GLY A 40 -23.17 -1.95 7.91
N ALA A 41 -22.57 -2.67 6.95
CA ALA A 41 -23.11 -2.79 5.60
C ALA A 41 -24.41 -3.60 5.57
N GLN A 42 -24.49 -4.70 6.32
CA GLN A 42 -25.73 -5.48 6.45
C GLN A 42 -26.87 -4.61 6.98
N ALA A 43 -26.61 -3.80 8.03
CA ALA A 43 -27.58 -2.88 8.61
C ALA A 43 -28.02 -1.82 7.58
N GLN A 44 -27.09 -1.22 6.83
CA GLN A 44 -27.40 -0.25 5.78
C GLN A 44 -28.27 -0.86 4.67
N ILE A 45 -27.92 -2.05 4.18
CA ILE A 45 -28.69 -2.77 3.16
C ILE A 45 -30.13 -3.03 3.66
N ALA A 46 -30.29 -3.45 4.91
CA ALA A 46 -31.58 -3.70 5.51
C ALA A 46 -32.42 -2.40 5.61
N GLN A 47 -31.79 -1.31 6.05
CA GLN A 47 -32.40 0.00 6.15
C GLN A 47 -32.88 0.50 4.79
N LEU A 48 -32.01 0.55 3.77
CA LEU A 48 -32.33 0.99 2.41
C LEU A 48 -33.44 0.14 1.79
N THR A 49 -33.41 -1.16 2.03
CA THR A 49 -34.47 -2.08 1.55
C THR A 49 -35.82 -1.76 2.20
N SER A 50 -35.84 -1.47 3.49
CA SER A 50 -37.08 -1.18 4.24
C SER A 50 -37.67 0.19 3.91
N SER A 51 -36.83 1.17 3.57
CA SER A 51 -37.26 2.50 3.12
C SER A 51 -37.71 2.53 1.65
N GLY A 52 -37.50 1.45 0.91
CA GLY A 52 -37.87 1.35 -0.51
C GLY A 52 -36.75 1.74 -1.47
N ASP A 53 -35.57 2.12 -1.00
CA ASP A 53 -34.41 2.56 -1.78
C ASP A 53 -33.62 1.34 -2.30
N LYS A 54 -34.31 0.53 -3.10
CA LYS A 54 -33.79 -0.77 -3.57
C LYS A 54 -32.57 -0.63 -4.48
N ALA A 55 -32.47 0.45 -5.24
CA ALA A 55 -31.32 0.72 -6.12
C ALA A 55 -30.07 0.93 -5.27
N ASP A 56 -30.15 1.79 -4.26
CA ASP A 56 -29.02 2.05 -3.35
C ASP A 56 -28.65 0.80 -2.54
N ALA A 57 -29.66 0.04 -2.11
CA ALA A 57 -29.40 -1.26 -1.46
C ALA A 57 -28.69 -2.26 -2.39
N ALA A 58 -28.94 -2.22 -3.70
CA ALA A 58 -28.23 -3.05 -4.68
C ALA A 58 -26.77 -2.60 -4.82
N LEU A 59 -26.50 -1.29 -4.93
CA LEU A 59 -25.15 -0.75 -5.01
C LEU A 59 -24.29 -1.18 -3.80
N ILE A 60 -24.81 -1.06 -2.58
CA ILE A 60 -24.06 -1.49 -1.38
C ILE A 60 -23.84 -3.01 -1.40
N ARG A 61 -24.81 -3.82 -1.89
CA ARG A 61 -24.59 -5.26 -2.03
C ARG A 61 -23.50 -5.59 -3.04
N ASP A 62 -23.45 -4.89 -4.16
CA ASP A 62 -22.44 -5.12 -5.19
C ASP A 62 -21.05 -4.71 -4.70
N GLU A 63 -20.95 -3.59 -3.97
CA GLU A 63 -19.73 -3.15 -3.30
C GLU A 63 -19.18 -4.24 -2.35
N VAL A 64 -19.99 -4.72 -1.40
CA VAL A 64 -19.51 -5.67 -0.37
C VAL A 64 -19.38 -7.12 -0.87
N ASN A 65 -19.95 -7.45 -2.02
CA ASN A 65 -19.74 -8.73 -2.69
C ASN A 65 -18.55 -8.74 -3.66
N THR A 66 -17.94 -7.58 -3.90
CA THR A 66 -16.68 -7.49 -4.64
C THR A 66 -15.53 -7.99 -3.76
N PRO A 67 -14.57 -8.75 -4.30
CA PRO A 67 -13.40 -9.20 -3.53
C PRO A 67 -12.65 -8.06 -2.85
N GLN A 68 -12.28 -8.24 -1.59
CA GLN A 68 -11.61 -7.23 -0.76
C GLN A 68 -10.58 -7.90 0.14
N ALA A 69 -9.63 -7.12 0.67
CA ALA A 69 -8.64 -7.65 1.60
C ALA A 69 -9.23 -7.91 3.00
N ALA A 70 -8.63 -8.88 3.69
CA ALA A 70 -8.83 -9.09 5.12
C ALA A 70 -7.68 -8.43 5.91
N TRP A 71 -8.04 -7.55 6.85
CA TRP A 71 -7.08 -6.80 7.65
C TRP A 71 -6.83 -7.44 9.02
N PHE A 72 -5.56 -7.54 9.41
CA PHE A 72 -5.10 -8.01 10.70
C PHE A 72 -4.34 -6.89 11.40
N THR A 73 -4.91 -6.34 12.47
CA THR A 73 -4.49 -5.04 13.01
C THR A 73 -4.05 -5.13 14.48
N GLY A 74 -3.92 -6.32 15.04
CA GLY A 74 -3.55 -6.53 16.44
C GLY A 74 -3.89 -7.93 16.93
N GLY A 75 -4.09 -8.04 18.24
CA GLY A 75 -4.29 -9.31 18.94
C GLY A 75 -2.98 -9.97 19.37
N THR A 76 -3.09 -11.07 20.08
CA THR A 76 -1.95 -11.91 20.45
C THR A 76 -1.44 -12.71 19.24
N PRO A 77 -0.21 -13.24 19.27
CA PRO A 77 0.29 -14.12 18.20
C PRO A 77 -0.61 -15.32 17.90
N SER A 78 -1.24 -15.91 18.93
CA SER A 78 -2.17 -17.04 18.74
C SER A 78 -3.48 -16.61 18.10
N GLU A 79 -4.01 -15.44 18.45
CA GLU A 79 -5.25 -14.92 17.87
C GLU A 79 -5.07 -14.58 16.39
N VAL A 80 -4.02 -13.84 16.03
CA VAL A 80 -3.76 -13.53 14.61
C VAL A 80 -3.51 -14.80 13.80
N GLN A 81 -2.80 -15.79 14.36
CA GLN A 81 -2.60 -17.08 13.71
C GLN A 81 -3.93 -17.77 13.37
N GLN A 82 -4.87 -17.79 14.31
CA GLN A 82 -6.19 -18.39 14.09
C GLN A 82 -7.00 -17.64 13.04
N GLN A 83 -7.00 -16.30 13.11
CA GLN A 83 -7.70 -15.44 12.15
C GLN A 83 -7.18 -15.60 10.73
N VAL A 84 -5.86 -15.56 10.54
CA VAL A 84 -5.21 -15.77 9.23
C VAL A 84 -5.54 -17.15 8.68
N ARG A 85 -5.44 -18.20 9.53
CA ARG A 85 -5.76 -19.57 9.15
C ARG A 85 -7.21 -19.74 8.72
N GLN A 86 -8.14 -19.09 9.41
CA GLN A 86 -9.55 -19.12 9.06
C GLN A 86 -9.76 -18.55 7.65
N VAL A 87 -9.25 -17.35 7.38
CA VAL A 87 -9.39 -16.71 6.05
C VAL A 87 -8.75 -17.56 4.96
N ALA A 88 -7.53 -18.08 5.20
CA ALA A 88 -6.83 -18.93 4.26
C ALA A 88 -7.64 -20.20 3.92
N GLN A 89 -8.21 -20.88 4.94
CA GLN A 89 -9.04 -22.06 4.75
C GLN A 89 -10.35 -21.76 4.02
N GLU A 90 -11.03 -20.67 4.34
CA GLU A 90 -12.25 -20.25 3.65
C GLU A 90 -11.97 -19.94 2.17
N ALA A 91 -10.89 -19.21 1.88
CA ALA A 91 -10.46 -18.92 0.51
C ALA A 91 -10.13 -20.20 -0.27
N ALA A 92 -9.39 -21.13 0.35
CA ALA A 92 -9.06 -22.44 -0.24
C ALA A 92 -10.32 -23.24 -0.55
N GLY A 93 -11.28 -23.28 0.38
CA GLY A 93 -12.58 -23.95 0.17
C GLY A 93 -13.38 -23.37 -1.01
N LYS A 94 -13.26 -22.07 -1.25
CA LYS A 94 -13.88 -21.37 -2.37
C LYS A 94 -13.01 -21.38 -3.66
N LYS A 95 -11.79 -21.92 -3.61
CA LYS A 95 -10.79 -21.90 -4.70
C LYS A 95 -10.45 -20.48 -5.16
N THR A 96 -10.31 -19.57 -4.24
CA THR A 96 -9.99 -18.14 -4.46
C THR A 96 -8.66 -17.78 -3.81
N VAL A 97 -8.04 -16.70 -4.28
CA VAL A 97 -6.81 -16.15 -3.71
C VAL A 97 -7.16 -15.02 -2.75
N PRO A 98 -6.86 -15.14 -1.44
CA PRO A 98 -7.12 -14.08 -0.50
C PRO A 98 -6.04 -12.99 -0.57
N THR A 99 -6.46 -11.74 -0.35
CA THR A 99 -5.56 -10.62 -0.03
C THR A 99 -5.60 -10.40 1.48
N LEU A 100 -4.45 -10.51 2.13
CA LEU A 100 -4.29 -10.34 3.57
C LEU A 100 -3.46 -9.08 3.82
N VAL A 101 -3.84 -8.28 4.82
CA VAL A 101 -3.09 -7.09 5.20
C VAL A 101 -2.54 -7.27 6.62
N ALA A 102 -1.23 -7.27 6.77
CA ALA A 102 -0.56 -7.18 8.06
C ALA A 102 -0.39 -5.70 8.41
N TYR A 103 -1.06 -5.23 9.47
CA TYR A 103 -1.07 -3.81 9.86
C TYR A 103 -1.00 -3.66 11.38
N ASN A 104 0.18 -3.88 11.96
CA ASN A 104 0.37 -3.87 13.41
C ASN A 104 1.75 -3.33 13.85
N VAL A 105 2.47 -2.65 12.95
CA VAL A 105 3.78 -2.08 13.28
C VAL A 105 3.65 -1.07 14.43
N PRO A 106 4.59 -1.03 15.39
CA PRO A 106 4.54 -0.12 16.53
C PRO A 106 4.41 1.34 16.12
N GLY A 107 3.50 2.11 16.74
CA GLY A 107 3.26 3.54 16.43
C GLY A 107 2.85 3.80 14.99
N ARG A 108 2.07 2.90 14.40
CA ARG A 108 1.51 3.09 13.06
C ARG A 108 0.73 4.38 12.95
N ASP A 109 0.59 4.89 11.72
CA ASP A 109 -0.16 6.09 11.37
C ASP A 109 0.31 7.37 12.12
N CYS A 110 1.60 7.45 12.47
CA CYS A 110 2.13 8.54 13.30
C CYS A 110 1.23 8.85 14.53
N SER A 111 0.53 7.86 15.07
CA SER A 111 -0.43 7.98 16.16
C SER A 111 -1.65 8.89 15.85
N GLN A 112 -2.06 8.94 14.58
CA GLN A 112 -3.25 9.69 14.13
C GLN A 112 -4.55 8.85 14.29
N TYR A 113 -5.43 8.92 13.30
CA TYR A 113 -6.77 8.29 13.37
C TYR A 113 -6.74 6.76 13.40
N SER A 114 -5.73 6.14 12.77
CA SER A 114 -5.48 4.69 12.80
C SER A 114 -4.39 4.29 13.80
N ALA A 115 -4.16 5.11 14.83
CA ALA A 115 -3.18 4.86 15.88
C ALA A 115 -3.28 3.44 16.47
N GLY A 116 -2.13 2.92 16.92
CA GLY A 116 -2.04 1.59 17.53
C GLY A 116 -0.77 0.86 17.13
N GLY A 117 -0.90 -0.43 16.92
CA GLY A 117 0.21 -1.32 16.65
C GLY A 117 0.69 -2.04 17.91
N ALA A 118 1.66 -2.92 17.73
CA ALA A 118 2.29 -3.65 18.84
C ALA A 118 3.01 -2.72 19.80
N GLY A 119 3.11 -3.11 21.07
CA GLY A 119 3.72 -2.27 22.10
C GLY A 119 5.26 -2.20 22.06
N SER A 120 5.92 -2.99 21.21
CA SER A 120 7.36 -3.00 20.99
C SER A 120 7.72 -3.78 19.74
N ASP A 121 8.94 -3.62 19.23
CA ASP A 121 9.48 -4.39 18.12
C ASP A 121 9.41 -5.91 18.39
N ALA A 122 9.79 -6.34 19.59
CA ALA A 122 9.73 -7.76 19.97
C ALA A 122 8.28 -8.31 19.99
N ALA A 123 7.32 -7.51 20.44
CA ALA A 123 5.90 -7.89 20.40
C ALA A 123 5.37 -7.94 18.97
N TYR A 124 5.82 -7.02 18.10
CA TYR A 124 5.49 -7.03 16.70
C TYR A 124 6.05 -8.27 15.98
N GLN A 125 7.33 -8.59 16.19
CA GLN A 125 7.96 -9.76 15.58
C GLN A 125 7.26 -11.07 16.00
N ALA A 126 6.93 -11.20 17.29
CA ALA A 126 6.15 -12.35 17.77
C ALA A 126 4.73 -12.41 17.12
N TRP A 127 4.09 -11.27 16.91
CA TRP A 127 2.82 -11.16 16.20
C TRP A 127 2.96 -11.52 14.73
N ALA A 128 4.01 -11.05 14.06
CA ALA A 128 4.32 -11.37 12.66
C ALA A 128 4.58 -12.88 12.47
N ASP A 129 5.27 -13.52 13.41
CA ASP A 129 5.43 -14.98 13.43
C ASP A 129 4.08 -15.71 13.56
N GLY A 130 3.19 -15.18 14.40
CA GLY A 130 1.82 -15.69 14.53
C GLY A 130 1.03 -15.56 13.21
N PHE A 131 1.10 -14.38 12.58
CA PHE A 131 0.49 -14.14 11.26
C PHE A 131 1.01 -15.15 10.22
N ALA A 132 2.33 -15.27 10.09
CA ALA A 132 2.98 -16.19 9.16
C ALA A 132 2.60 -17.66 9.42
N ALA A 133 2.56 -18.08 10.70
CA ALA A 133 2.16 -19.43 11.10
C ALA A 133 0.65 -19.73 10.85
N GLY A 134 -0.15 -18.71 10.59
CA GLY A 134 -1.54 -18.85 10.15
C GLY A 134 -1.67 -19.25 8.68
N LEU A 135 -0.68 -19.00 7.84
CA LEU A 135 -0.71 -19.35 6.43
C LEU A 135 -0.74 -20.85 6.20
N THR A 136 -1.32 -21.26 5.11
CA THR A 136 -1.30 -22.66 4.65
C THR A 136 -0.22 -22.80 3.58
N LYS A 137 0.78 -23.62 3.85
CA LYS A 137 1.88 -23.86 2.91
C LYS A 137 1.36 -24.27 1.53
N ASP A 138 2.01 -23.76 0.50
CA ASP A 138 1.70 -24.00 -0.92
C ASP A 138 0.32 -23.48 -1.37
N GLN A 139 -0.34 -22.65 -0.56
CA GLN A 139 -1.55 -21.91 -0.94
C GLN A 139 -1.18 -20.54 -1.47
N LYS A 140 -1.59 -20.22 -2.70
CA LYS A 140 -1.38 -18.86 -3.22
C LYS A 140 -2.19 -17.86 -2.42
N VAL A 141 -1.50 -16.90 -1.81
CA VAL A 141 -2.07 -15.78 -1.06
C VAL A 141 -1.35 -14.49 -1.45
N ILE A 142 -2.02 -13.37 -1.38
CA ILE A 142 -1.42 -12.04 -1.49
C ILE A 142 -1.30 -11.47 -0.08
N VAL A 143 -0.13 -10.95 0.27
CA VAL A 143 0.09 -10.30 1.56
C VAL A 143 0.63 -8.88 1.34
N VAL A 144 -0.14 -7.88 1.75
CA VAL A 144 0.30 -6.48 1.82
C VAL A 144 0.82 -6.23 3.24
N VAL A 145 2.07 -5.78 3.33
CA VAL A 145 2.78 -5.60 4.59
C VAL A 145 2.83 -4.12 4.95
N GLU A 146 2.22 -3.79 6.07
CA GLU A 146 2.25 -2.51 6.77
C GLU A 146 1.92 -1.30 5.89
N PRO A 147 0.65 -1.17 5.46
CA PRO A 147 0.18 0.04 4.80
C PRO A 147 0.71 1.31 5.46
N ASP A 148 1.20 2.25 4.65
CA ASP A 148 1.85 3.50 5.06
C ASP A 148 3.15 3.34 5.87
N GLY A 149 3.54 2.12 6.25
CA GLY A 149 4.62 1.87 7.19
C GLY A 149 5.99 2.38 6.76
N LEU A 150 6.31 2.30 5.46
CA LEU A 150 7.52 2.85 4.86
C LEU A 150 7.34 4.30 4.39
N ALA A 151 6.14 4.67 3.97
CA ALA A 151 5.85 6.04 3.56
C ALA A 151 5.77 6.99 4.77
N ASN A 152 5.37 6.49 5.92
CA ASN A 152 5.21 7.23 7.19
C ASN A 152 6.23 6.74 8.24
N LEU A 153 7.52 6.86 7.93
CA LEU A 153 8.56 6.50 8.90
C LEU A 153 8.50 7.40 10.13
N PRO A 154 8.91 6.95 11.31
CA PRO A 154 8.96 7.78 12.53
C PRO A 154 9.66 9.12 12.38
N ALA A 155 10.67 9.20 11.49
CA ALA A 155 11.35 10.46 11.17
C ALA A 155 10.49 11.46 10.38
N ASP A 156 9.47 11.00 9.67
CA ASP A 156 8.56 11.82 8.87
C ASP A 156 7.35 12.30 9.68
N CYS A 157 7.09 11.68 10.84
CA CYS A 157 5.94 12.03 11.65
C CYS A 157 6.06 13.47 12.17
N PRO A 158 5.03 14.31 11.95
CA PRO A 158 5.03 15.68 12.46
C PRO A 158 5.17 15.72 13.99
N SER A 159 6.05 16.60 14.50
CA SER A 159 6.26 16.82 15.93
C SER A 159 5.03 17.36 16.67
N ALA A 160 4.01 17.77 15.95
CA ALA A 160 2.77 18.36 16.48
C ALA A 160 1.66 17.34 16.77
N TYR A 161 1.84 16.04 16.48
CA TYR A 161 0.81 15.07 16.81
C TYR A 161 0.80 14.74 18.31
N PRO A 162 -0.40 14.74 18.94
CA PRO A 162 -0.53 14.87 20.40
C PRO A 162 -0.12 13.63 21.18
N ASN A 163 0.45 12.61 20.56
CA ASN A 163 0.87 11.42 21.28
C ASN A 163 2.25 10.87 20.88
N PRO A 164 3.30 11.71 20.79
CA PRO A 164 4.66 11.19 20.69
C PRO A 164 5.07 10.39 21.94
N GLY A 165 4.27 10.41 23.01
CA GLY A 165 4.56 9.78 24.30
C GLY A 165 4.05 8.35 24.48
N SER A 166 3.31 7.78 23.54
CA SER A 166 2.94 6.35 23.58
C SER A 166 3.96 5.46 22.88
N TYR A 167 4.90 6.04 22.17
CA TYR A 167 6.09 5.35 21.70
C TYR A 167 7.15 5.43 22.81
N PRO A 168 7.78 4.32 23.24
CA PRO A 168 9.00 4.40 24.03
C PRO A 168 10.02 5.10 23.12
N ASN A 169 10.32 6.34 23.43
CA ASN A 169 10.98 7.32 22.59
C ASN A 169 12.47 6.99 22.36
N PRO A 170 12.84 6.10 21.42
CA PRO A 170 14.22 6.09 20.94
C PRO A 170 14.42 7.38 20.12
N ALA A 171 15.66 7.82 20.02
CA ALA A 171 15.99 8.94 19.12
C ALA A 171 15.37 8.68 17.73
N PRO A 172 14.81 9.69 17.04
CA PRO A 172 14.04 9.51 15.80
C PRO A 172 14.69 8.58 14.77
N GLY A 173 16.03 8.61 14.63
CA GLY A 173 16.75 7.71 13.73
C GLY A 173 16.73 6.23 14.16
N THR A 174 16.73 5.93 15.47
CA THR A 174 16.64 4.55 15.97
C THR A 174 15.24 3.98 15.76
N ALA A 175 14.20 4.78 15.98
CA ALA A 175 12.82 4.37 15.73
C ALA A 175 12.56 4.10 14.23
N THR A 176 13.15 4.91 13.35
CA THR A 176 13.08 4.71 11.89
C THR A 176 13.77 3.42 11.47
N ALA A 177 14.98 3.16 11.98
CA ALA A 177 15.68 1.90 11.70
C ALA A 177 14.93 0.67 12.23
N GLY A 178 14.34 0.78 13.42
CA GLY A 178 13.49 -0.26 14.01
C GLY A 178 12.26 -0.55 13.12
N ARG A 179 11.54 0.48 12.68
CA ARG A 179 10.40 0.34 11.77
C ARG A 179 10.75 -0.41 10.49
N ILE A 180 11.87 -0.04 9.84
CA ILE A 180 12.33 -0.68 8.61
C ILE A 180 12.70 -2.15 8.89
N ALA A 181 13.38 -2.43 10.01
CA ALA A 181 13.75 -3.77 10.41
C ALA A 181 12.52 -4.66 10.70
N ASP A 182 11.50 -4.12 11.34
CA ASP A 182 10.25 -4.81 11.65
C ASP A 182 9.48 -5.18 10.38
N ILE A 183 9.33 -4.24 9.44
CA ILE A 183 8.68 -4.50 8.15
C ILE A 183 9.43 -5.59 7.38
N LYS A 184 10.77 -5.51 7.34
CA LYS A 184 11.62 -6.54 6.74
C LYS A 184 11.41 -7.90 7.40
N TYR A 185 11.37 -7.94 8.74
CA TYR A 185 11.14 -9.16 9.50
C TYR A 185 9.80 -9.80 9.13
N ALA A 186 8.71 -9.04 9.15
CA ALA A 186 7.39 -9.56 8.82
C ALA A 186 7.32 -10.12 7.39
N ALA A 187 7.87 -9.40 6.43
CA ALA A 187 7.93 -9.86 5.05
C ALA A 187 8.71 -11.19 4.89
N GLN A 188 9.85 -11.30 5.56
CA GLN A 188 10.67 -12.51 5.55
C GLN A 188 9.98 -13.68 6.28
N ALA A 189 9.31 -13.43 7.40
CA ALA A 189 8.56 -14.45 8.13
C ALA A 189 7.44 -15.05 7.26
N VAL A 190 6.69 -14.21 6.54
CA VAL A 190 5.65 -14.65 5.60
C VAL A 190 6.24 -15.47 4.46
N ALA A 191 7.28 -14.95 3.78
CA ALA A 191 7.91 -15.64 2.66
C ALA A 191 8.56 -16.98 3.06
N ALA A 192 9.07 -17.08 4.28
CA ALA A 192 9.62 -18.32 4.83
C ALA A 192 8.55 -19.34 5.19
N ALA A 193 7.40 -18.90 5.71
CA ALA A 193 6.29 -19.77 6.08
C ALA A 193 5.58 -20.35 4.86
N ASP A 194 5.38 -19.53 3.83
CA ASP A 194 4.77 -19.95 2.57
C ASP A 194 5.52 -19.36 1.36
N PRO A 195 6.42 -20.11 0.73
CA PRO A 195 7.14 -19.66 -0.47
C PRO A 195 6.24 -19.37 -1.68
N SER A 196 4.96 -19.76 -1.66
CA SER A 196 3.99 -19.44 -2.71
C SER A 196 3.22 -18.13 -2.45
N ALA A 197 3.40 -17.53 -1.27
CA ALA A 197 2.83 -16.24 -0.95
C ALA A 197 3.45 -15.12 -1.78
N LEU A 198 2.60 -14.25 -2.32
CA LEU A 198 3.00 -13.04 -3.02
C LEU A 198 3.02 -11.88 -2.01
N VAL A 199 4.22 -11.50 -1.58
CA VAL A 199 4.40 -10.50 -0.53
C VAL A 199 4.75 -9.15 -1.15
N TYR A 200 4.00 -8.11 -0.78
CA TYR A 200 4.18 -6.74 -1.24
C TYR A 200 4.35 -5.80 -0.05
N LEU A 201 5.45 -5.05 -0.03
CA LEU A 201 5.70 -3.99 0.94
C LEU A 201 4.91 -2.75 0.54
N ASP A 202 4.20 -2.10 1.45
CA ASP A 202 3.49 -0.88 1.09
C ASP A 202 4.46 0.27 0.80
N ALA A 203 4.22 0.98 -0.31
CA ALA A 203 5.07 2.05 -0.82
C ALA A 203 4.33 3.40 -0.94
N GLY A 204 3.19 3.55 -0.26
CA GLY A 204 2.40 4.76 -0.32
C GLY A 204 1.79 5.02 -1.71
N HIS A 205 1.94 6.22 -2.25
CA HIS A 205 1.30 6.57 -3.51
C HIS A 205 2.05 7.65 -4.31
N SER A 206 1.63 7.85 -5.57
CA SER A 206 2.29 8.72 -6.56
C SER A 206 2.34 10.23 -6.23
N ALA A 207 1.65 10.67 -5.19
CA ALA A 207 1.69 12.06 -4.73
C ALA A 207 2.34 12.22 -3.33
N TRP A 208 3.12 11.23 -2.88
CA TRP A 208 3.74 11.23 -1.54
C TRP A 208 5.25 11.34 -1.60
N HIS A 209 5.96 10.26 -1.95
CA HIS A 209 7.42 10.25 -2.05
C HIS A 209 7.89 10.27 -3.51
N SER A 210 9.08 10.83 -3.76
CA SER A 210 9.73 10.64 -5.06
C SER A 210 10.06 9.16 -5.29
N ALA A 211 10.14 8.73 -6.55
CA ALA A 211 10.50 7.36 -6.88
C ALA A 211 11.82 6.93 -6.21
N GLY A 212 12.83 7.81 -6.18
CA GLY A 212 14.11 7.52 -5.55
C GLY A 212 14.04 7.39 -4.03
N ASP A 213 13.25 8.23 -3.33
CA ASP A 213 13.15 8.16 -1.87
C ASP A 213 12.43 6.88 -1.42
N ILE A 214 11.30 6.56 -2.04
CA ILE A 214 10.56 5.33 -1.66
C ILE A 214 11.33 4.06 -2.07
N THR A 215 12.07 4.08 -3.19
CA THR A 215 12.94 2.98 -3.60
C THR A 215 14.00 2.68 -2.53
N ARG A 216 14.66 3.70 -1.99
CA ARG A 216 15.63 3.52 -0.90
C ARG A 216 15.00 2.83 0.31
N ARG A 217 13.80 3.27 0.72
CA ARG A 217 13.06 2.68 1.85
C ARG A 217 12.67 1.21 1.59
N LEU A 218 12.25 0.91 0.37
CA LEU A 218 11.92 -0.45 -0.06
C LEU A 218 13.15 -1.36 -0.08
N GLU A 219 14.30 -0.88 -0.57
CA GLU A 219 15.55 -1.65 -0.56
C GLU A 219 16.04 -1.92 0.86
N ASP A 220 16.00 -0.91 1.75
CA ASP A 220 16.34 -1.06 3.16
C ASP A 220 15.43 -2.10 3.85
N ALA A 221 14.14 -2.11 3.49
CA ALA A 221 13.17 -3.08 3.96
C ALA A 221 13.24 -4.45 3.24
N GLY A 222 14.13 -4.62 2.27
CA GLY A 222 14.41 -5.91 1.64
C GLY A 222 13.44 -6.31 0.52
N VAL A 223 12.92 -5.38 -0.25
CA VAL A 223 12.00 -5.63 -1.38
C VAL A 223 12.54 -6.65 -2.38
N GLY A 224 13.85 -6.73 -2.57
CA GLY A 224 14.47 -7.71 -3.48
C GLY A 224 14.34 -9.18 -3.05
N ALA A 225 13.85 -9.46 -1.85
CA ALA A 225 13.62 -10.82 -1.33
C ALA A 225 12.15 -11.24 -1.34
N VAL A 226 11.24 -10.39 -1.83
CA VAL A 226 9.79 -10.62 -1.90
C VAL A 226 9.27 -10.32 -3.31
N GLN A 227 7.96 -10.43 -3.55
CA GLN A 227 7.38 -10.21 -4.88
C GLN A 227 7.55 -8.75 -5.34
N GLY A 228 7.42 -7.80 -4.41
CA GLY A 228 7.55 -6.40 -4.74
C GLY A 228 6.84 -5.48 -3.74
N PHE A 229 6.02 -4.54 -4.24
CA PHE A 229 5.41 -3.52 -3.40
C PHE A 229 3.94 -3.24 -3.77
N SER A 230 3.19 -2.65 -2.83
CA SER A 230 1.82 -2.19 -3.05
C SER A 230 1.75 -0.67 -3.09
N LEU A 231 0.79 -0.16 -3.85
CA LEU A 231 0.56 1.27 -4.02
C LEU A 231 -0.89 1.64 -3.70
N ASN A 232 -1.07 2.86 -3.19
CA ASN A 232 -2.35 3.51 -3.00
C ASN A 232 -3.25 2.89 -1.92
N THR A 233 -2.69 2.06 -1.04
CA THR A 233 -3.49 1.46 0.03
C THR A 233 -4.23 2.55 0.81
N SER A 234 -5.55 2.45 0.85
CA SER A 234 -6.45 3.42 1.50
C SER A 234 -6.44 4.84 0.90
N ASN A 235 -5.88 5.05 -0.30
CA ASN A 235 -5.75 6.34 -0.95
C ASN A 235 -6.56 6.46 -2.25
N TYR A 236 -6.47 7.60 -2.94
CA TYR A 236 -7.40 8.01 -3.99
C TYR A 236 -6.70 8.41 -5.30
N GLN A 237 -5.40 8.11 -5.46
CA GLN A 237 -4.65 8.56 -6.64
C GLN A 237 -5.12 7.85 -7.91
N TRP A 238 -5.07 8.55 -9.04
CA TRP A 238 -5.45 8.01 -10.34
C TRP A 238 -4.68 6.73 -10.70
N THR A 239 -5.38 5.70 -11.16
CA THR A 239 -4.76 4.43 -11.60
C THR A 239 -3.67 4.61 -12.64
N PRO A 240 -3.80 5.45 -13.70
CA PRO A 240 -2.71 5.71 -14.63
C PRO A 240 -1.45 6.27 -13.95
N ASN A 241 -1.61 7.19 -13.00
CA ASN A 241 -0.48 7.77 -12.26
C ASN A 241 0.25 6.71 -11.42
N LEU A 242 -0.50 5.84 -10.78
CA LEU A 242 0.03 4.74 -9.98
C LEU A 242 0.74 3.70 -10.85
N SER A 243 0.23 3.41 -12.03
CA SER A 243 0.87 2.49 -12.98
C SER A 243 2.22 3.01 -13.47
N GLN A 244 2.30 4.30 -13.79
CA GLN A 244 3.56 4.97 -14.15
C GLN A 244 4.53 4.99 -12.95
N TYR A 245 4.06 5.41 -11.79
CA TYR A 245 4.87 5.51 -10.58
C TYR A 245 5.41 4.14 -10.14
N GLY A 246 4.59 3.08 -10.19
CA GLY A 246 5.03 1.72 -9.90
C GLY A 246 6.10 1.24 -10.89
N THR A 247 5.97 1.57 -12.16
CA THR A 247 7.00 1.29 -13.17
C THR A 247 8.31 1.99 -12.81
N TRP A 248 8.29 3.30 -12.48
CA TRP A 248 9.49 4.04 -12.11
C TRP A 248 10.16 3.53 -10.83
N ILE A 249 9.38 3.09 -9.83
CA ILE A 249 9.95 2.45 -8.63
C ILE A 249 10.66 1.15 -9.02
N SER A 250 10.05 0.30 -9.84
CA SER A 250 10.68 -0.94 -10.32
C SER A 250 11.95 -0.67 -11.11
N ASP A 251 11.92 0.34 -11.98
CA ASP A 251 13.06 0.79 -12.78
C ASP A 251 14.17 1.34 -11.88
N CYS A 252 13.82 2.17 -10.89
CA CYS A 252 14.76 2.73 -9.91
C CYS A 252 15.42 1.62 -9.07
N ILE A 253 14.66 0.61 -8.60
CA ILE A 253 15.24 -0.57 -7.93
C ILE A 253 16.26 -1.29 -8.84
N ALA A 254 15.93 -1.49 -10.10
CA ALA A 254 16.86 -2.11 -11.04
C ALA A 254 18.11 -1.24 -11.28
N TYR A 255 17.94 0.07 -11.41
CA TYR A 255 19.02 1.02 -11.58
C TYR A 255 19.95 1.05 -10.36
N THR A 256 19.40 1.25 -9.16
CA THR A 256 20.16 1.40 -7.91
C THR A 256 20.78 0.09 -7.40
N THR A 257 20.31 -1.06 -7.87
CA THR A 257 20.88 -2.36 -7.48
C THR A 257 21.84 -2.93 -8.51
N LYS A 258 21.62 -2.67 -9.82
CA LYS A 258 22.36 -3.36 -10.90
C LYS A 258 23.21 -2.44 -11.77
N VAL A 259 22.83 -1.16 -11.92
CA VAL A 259 23.51 -0.23 -12.83
C VAL A 259 24.39 0.76 -12.06
N ALA A 260 23.84 1.48 -11.13
CA ALA A 260 24.51 2.47 -10.28
C ALA A 260 24.14 2.27 -8.81
N PRO A 261 24.79 1.31 -8.12
CA PRO A 261 24.40 0.93 -6.75
C PRO A 261 24.32 2.12 -5.78
N GLY A 262 23.14 2.31 -5.19
CA GLY A 262 22.86 3.34 -4.21
C GLY A 262 22.63 4.76 -4.75
N ASP A 263 22.61 4.94 -6.07
CA ASP A 263 22.36 6.26 -6.67
C ASP A 263 20.86 6.55 -6.83
N PHE A 264 20.17 6.70 -5.72
CA PHE A 264 18.74 7.02 -5.68
C PHE A 264 18.42 8.44 -6.19
N GLY A 265 19.40 9.35 -6.12
CA GLY A 265 19.23 10.75 -6.56
C GLY A 265 19.12 10.90 -8.07
N SER A 266 19.57 9.91 -8.83
CA SER A 266 19.46 9.89 -10.28
C SER A 266 18.14 9.29 -10.78
N CYS A 267 17.34 8.63 -9.94
CA CYS A 267 16.04 8.14 -10.34
C CYS A 267 15.11 9.28 -10.76
N GLY A 268 14.59 9.23 -11.99
CA GLY A 268 13.59 10.17 -12.47
C GLY A 268 12.28 10.06 -11.67
N ASP A 269 11.63 11.18 -11.38
CA ASP A 269 10.43 11.18 -10.56
C ASP A 269 9.38 12.22 -10.98
N GLN A 270 8.21 12.14 -10.40
CA GLN A 270 7.08 13.02 -10.65
C GLN A 270 7.32 14.48 -10.24
N TYR A 271 8.30 14.75 -9.44
CA TYR A 271 8.68 16.11 -9.00
C TYR A 271 9.81 16.72 -9.83
N TRP A 272 10.34 15.98 -10.81
CA TRP A 272 11.47 16.38 -11.66
C TRP A 272 12.72 16.79 -10.89
N SER A 273 12.93 16.23 -9.69
CA SER A 273 14.17 16.40 -8.97
C SER A 273 15.29 15.63 -9.67
N GLY A 274 16.18 16.35 -10.33
CA GLY A 274 17.36 15.77 -10.99
C GLY A 274 17.10 15.05 -12.32
N GLY A 275 15.94 15.23 -12.93
CA GLY A 275 15.60 14.60 -14.20
C GLY A 275 16.39 15.15 -15.39
N PRO A 276 16.72 14.32 -16.39
CA PRO A 276 17.23 14.82 -17.65
C PRO A 276 16.14 15.47 -18.45
N ALA A 277 16.60 16.26 -19.35
CA ALA A 277 15.83 17.05 -20.24
C ALA A 277 14.93 16.23 -21.16
N ASN A 278 13.65 16.40 -20.97
CA ASN A 278 12.74 16.48 -22.09
C ASN A 278 12.38 17.96 -22.29
N GLN A 279 11.49 18.25 -23.25
CA GLN A 279 11.04 19.64 -23.49
C GLN A 279 10.31 20.27 -22.29
N TRP A 280 9.97 19.50 -21.25
CA TRP A 280 9.26 19.91 -20.04
C TRP A 280 10.10 19.77 -18.76
N GLN A 281 11.42 19.73 -18.90
CA GLN A 281 12.33 19.68 -17.77
C GLN A 281 11.98 20.75 -16.73
N GLY A 282 11.93 20.35 -15.46
CA GLY A 282 11.59 21.24 -14.35
C GLY A 282 10.10 21.43 -14.10
N THR A 283 9.23 20.75 -14.85
CA THR A 283 7.79 20.76 -14.61
C THR A 283 7.40 19.52 -13.81
N ALA A 284 6.93 19.72 -12.58
CA ALA A 284 6.37 18.65 -11.77
C ALA A 284 5.04 18.15 -12.35
N LEU A 285 4.78 16.86 -12.22
CA LEU A 285 3.50 16.28 -12.61
C LEU A 285 2.41 16.62 -11.59
N SER A 286 1.23 16.94 -12.07
CA SER A 286 0.06 17.23 -11.24
C SER A 286 -0.65 15.95 -10.81
N ALA A 287 -0.81 15.73 -9.52
CA ALA A 287 -1.60 14.61 -9.00
C ALA A 287 -3.10 14.71 -9.36
N ALA A 288 -3.59 15.93 -9.64
CA ALA A 288 -4.98 16.14 -10.03
C ALA A 288 -5.29 15.73 -11.48
N LYS A 289 -4.25 15.49 -12.30
CA LYS A 289 -4.39 15.08 -13.70
C LYS A 289 -4.00 13.62 -13.88
N GLN A 290 -4.60 12.95 -14.85
CA GLN A 290 -4.15 11.62 -15.27
C GLN A 290 -2.91 11.75 -16.16
N TRP A 291 -1.89 10.95 -15.86
CA TRP A 291 -0.60 10.98 -16.55
C TRP A 291 -0.57 10.04 -17.75
N SER A 292 0.09 10.46 -18.83
CA SER A 292 0.42 9.59 -19.95
C SER A 292 1.58 10.14 -20.76
N ASP A 293 2.25 9.29 -21.56
CA ASP A 293 3.32 9.67 -22.49
C ASP A 293 2.85 10.61 -23.60
N THR A 294 1.55 10.64 -23.87
CA THR A 294 0.94 11.42 -24.93
C THR A 294 0.12 12.60 -24.44
N ALA A 295 0.14 12.86 -23.12
CA ALA A 295 -0.57 14.00 -22.56
C ALA A 295 -0.07 15.31 -23.19
N PRO A 296 -0.97 16.23 -23.60
CA PRO A 296 -0.58 17.48 -24.22
C PRO A 296 0.03 18.48 -23.20
N ASP A 297 -0.32 18.34 -21.93
CA ASP A 297 0.11 19.21 -20.86
C ASP A 297 1.42 18.74 -20.25
N ALA A 298 2.35 19.64 -20.02
CA ALA A 298 3.66 19.34 -19.45
C ALA A 298 3.56 18.69 -18.05
N ASP A 299 2.57 19.12 -17.25
CA ASP A 299 2.33 18.61 -15.90
C ASP A 299 1.50 17.30 -15.84
N ALA A 300 1.32 16.65 -16.97
CA ALA A 300 0.68 15.34 -17.09
C ALA A 300 1.46 14.38 -18.01
N ASN A 301 2.52 14.87 -18.70
CA ASN A 301 3.25 14.08 -19.68
C ASN A 301 4.46 13.37 -19.06
N THR A 302 4.48 12.05 -19.19
CA THR A 302 5.47 11.14 -18.59
C THR A 302 6.62 10.74 -19.51
N ALA A 303 6.55 11.07 -20.80
CA ALA A 303 7.51 10.61 -21.82
C ALA A 303 8.98 10.91 -21.46
N GLY A 304 9.25 12.04 -20.80
CA GLY A 304 10.61 12.40 -20.41
C GLY A 304 11.17 11.49 -19.31
N ILE A 305 10.38 11.15 -18.29
CA ILE A 305 10.81 10.25 -17.22
C ILE A 305 11.02 8.85 -17.78
N ASN A 306 10.07 8.34 -18.59
CA ASN A 306 10.14 7.02 -19.19
C ASN A 306 11.36 6.89 -20.12
N SER A 307 11.64 7.93 -20.93
CA SER A 307 12.82 7.98 -21.78
C SER A 307 14.12 7.97 -20.99
N ARG A 308 14.15 8.61 -19.82
CA ARG A 308 15.29 8.58 -18.92
C ARG A 308 15.56 7.17 -18.43
N TYR A 309 14.58 6.50 -17.84
CA TYR A 309 14.77 5.14 -17.35
C TYR A 309 15.21 4.18 -18.46
N ALA A 310 14.64 4.30 -19.66
CA ALA A 310 15.09 3.52 -20.82
C ALA A 310 16.56 3.71 -21.14
N GLN A 311 17.09 4.92 -21.02
CA GLN A 311 18.52 5.24 -21.22
C GLN A 311 19.38 4.72 -20.07
N GLU A 312 19.00 4.97 -18.84
CA GLU A 312 19.78 4.62 -17.64
C GLU A 312 19.87 3.13 -17.43
N LEU A 313 18.80 2.40 -17.66
CA LEU A 313 18.79 0.94 -17.54
C LEU A 313 19.60 0.24 -18.62
N GLY A 314 19.76 0.83 -19.82
CA GLY A 314 20.61 0.29 -20.87
C GLY A 314 20.29 -1.17 -21.26
N GLY A 315 19.04 -1.59 -21.09
CA GLY A 315 18.59 -2.97 -21.30
C GLY A 315 18.58 -3.85 -20.05
N THR A 316 18.93 -3.32 -18.86
CA THR A 316 18.76 -4.02 -17.59
C THR A 316 17.27 -4.13 -17.28
N ALA A 317 16.76 -5.36 -17.15
CA ALA A 317 15.35 -5.58 -16.87
C ALA A 317 15.03 -5.37 -15.37
N PRO A 318 14.00 -4.56 -15.04
CA PRO A 318 13.42 -4.49 -13.70
C PRO A 318 12.74 -5.82 -13.36
N ALA A 319 12.59 -6.11 -12.07
CA ALA A 319 12.05 -7.38 -11.60
C ALA A 319 11.14 -7.25 -10.36
N ALA A 320 11.08 -6.09 -9.72
CA ALA A 320 10.16 -5.87 -8.63
C ALA A 320 8.75 -5.65 -9.20
N HIS A 321 7.81 -6.49 -8.81
CA HIS A 321 6.42 -6.38 -9.21
C HIS A 321 5.66 -5.44 -8.30
N PHE A 322 4.43 -5.06 -8.69
CA PHE A 322 3.59 -4.25 -7.83
C PHE A 322 2.10 -4.54 -8.01
N VAL A 323 1.33 -4.14 -7.00
CA VAL A 323 -0.13 -4.15 -7.01
C VAL A 323 -0.66 -2.76 -6.69
N ILE A 324 -1.87 -2.45 -7.12
CA ILE A 324 -2.50 -1.15 -6.89
C ILE A 324 -3.82 -1.35 -6.16
N ASP A 325 -4.02 -0.62 -5.05
CA ASP A 325 -5.33 -0.48 -4.43
C ASP A 325 -6.19 0.47 -5.26
N THR A 326 -7.24 -0.09 -5.88
CA THR A 326 -8.20 0.63 -6.69
C THR A 326 -9.56 0.77 -6.02
N SER A 327 -9.64 0.49 -4.73
CA SER A 327 -10.90 0.43 -3.99
C SER A 327 -11.69 1.74 -4.01
N ARG A 328 -11.02 2.90 -3.98
CA ARG A 328 -11.68 4.20 -3.81
C ARG A 328 -11.18 5.30 -4.76
N ASN A 329 -10.50 4.95 -5.84
CA ASN A 329 -9.81 5.90 -6.70
C ASN A 329 -10.50 6.16 -8.05
N GLY A 330 -11.77 5.78 -8.18
CA GLY A 330 -12.51 5.92 -9.44
C GLY A 330 -12.69 7.37 -9.92
N GLN A 331 -12.67 8.32 -8.99
CA GLN A 331 -12.76 9.76 -9.26
C GLN A 331 -11.42 10.50 -9.09
N GLY A 332 -10.36 9.76 -8.74
CA GLY A 332 -9.05 10.35 -8.42
C GLY A 332 -9.03 11.15 -7.10
N PRO A 333 -7.93 11.88 -6.84
CA PRO A 333 -7.76 12.59 -5.58
C PRO A 333 -8.66 13.84 -5.50
N TRP A 334 -9.28 14.03 -4.35
CA TRP A 334 -10.05 15.22 -4.05
C TRP A 334 -9.15 16.45 -3.95
N THR A 335 -9.57 17.52 -4.62
CA THR A 335 -8.93 18.84 -4.52
C THR A 335 -9.94 19.84 -3.97
N PRO A 336 -9.82 20.27 -2.71
CA PRO A 336 -10.73 21.24 -2.13
C PRO A 336 -10.62 22.59 -2.84
N PRO A 337 -11.68 23.41 -2.82
CA PRO A 337 -11.62 24.78 -3.34
C PRO A 337 -10.49 25.57 -2.68
N ALA A 338 -9.76 26.34 -3.49
CA ALA A 338 -8.63 27.13 -3.00
C ALA A 338 -9.05 28.05 -1.86
N GLY A 339 -8.29 28.02 -0.75
CA GLY A 339 -8.54 28.88 0.42
C GLY A 339 -9.74 28.45 1.28
N LYS A 340 -10.39 27.30 1.01
CA LYS A 340 -11.49 26.80 1.83
C LYS A 340 -11.01 26.44 3.26
N TYR A 341 -9.80 25.92 3.37
CA TYR A 341 -9.17 25.52 4.64
C TYR A 341 -7.88 26.28 4.86
N ALA A 342 -7.66 26.73 6.11
CA ALA A 342 -6.42 27.42 6.48
C ALA A 342 -5.27 26.47 6.80
N GLY A 343 -5.59 25.24 7.21
CA GLY A 343 -4.63 24.17 7.51
C GLY A 343 -4.68 23.06 6.47
N ASP A 344 -4.10 21.91 6.81
CA ASP A 344 -4.17 20.70 6.00
C ASP A 344 -5.63 20.26 5.82
N PRO A 345 -6.16 20.25 4.59
CA PRO A 345 -7.54 19.82 4.33
C PRO A 345 -7.76 18.30 4.54
N GLN A 346 -6.72 17.53 4.89
CA GLN A 346 -6.79 16.07 5.07
C GLN A 346 -7.44 15.38 3.86
N THR A 347 -6.90 15.65 2.66
CA THR A 347 -7.49 15.16 1.40
C THR A 347 -7.53 13.65 1.27
N TRP A 348 -6.75 12.96 2.11
CA TRP A 348 -6.70 11.50 2.22
C TRP A 348 -7.80 10.93 3.15
N CYS A 349 -8.40 11.76 4.01
CA CYS A 349 -9.31 11.32 5.07
C CYS A 349 -10.76 11.53 4.63
N ASN A 350 -11.50 10.47 4.36
CA ASN A 350 -12.90 10.49 3.94
C ASN A 350 -13.23 11.63 2.94
N PRO A 351 -12.51 11.79 1.81
CA PRO A 351 -12.79 12.89 0.90
C PRO A 351 -14.17 12.75 0.27
N PRO A 352 -14.91 13.87 0.11
CA PRO A 352 -16.19 13.85 -0.57
C PRO A 352 -16.02 13.66 -2.09
N GLY A 353 -17.05 13.13 -2.75
CA GLY A 353 -17.07 12.94 -4.19
C GLY A 353 -16.19 11.80 -4.69
N ALA A 354 -15.57 11.01 -3.82
CA ALA A 354 -14.81 9.84 -4.19
C ALA A 354 -15.71 8.74 -4.81
N GLY A 355 -15.13 7.85 -5.60
CA GLY A 355 -15.82 6.73 -6.22
C GLY A 355 -15.01 5.44 -6.16
N LEU A 356 -15.70 4.30 -6.15
CA LEU A 356 -15.05 3.01 -6.33
C LEU A 356 -14.31 2.97 -7.66
N GLY A 357 -13.10 2.39 -7.67
CA GLY A 357 -12.30 2.23 -8.87
C GLY A 357 -12.48 0.86 -9.54
N ALA A 358 -11.51 0.51 -10.38
CA ALA A 358 -11.51 -0.75 -11.09
C ALA A 358 -11.61 -1.93 -10.13
N ARG A 359 -12.41 -2.93 -10.47
CA ARG A 359 -12.58 -4.14 -9.65
C ARG A 359 -11.31 -4.97 -9.62
N PRO A 360 -11.07 -5.72 -8.54
CA PRO A 360 -9.93 -6.62 -8.43
C PRO A 360 -9.76 -7.49 -9.66
N THR A 361 -8.60 -7.37 -10.30
CA THR A 361 -8.30 -8.02 -11.58
C THR A 361 -6.81 -8.36 -11.62
N ALA A 362 -6.48 -9.63 -11.86
CA ALA A 362 -5.09 -10.05 -12.08
C ALA A 362 -4.62 -9.69 -13.50
N ALA A 363 -3.36 -9.28 -13.62
CA ALA A 363 -2.72 -8.89 -14.88
C ALA A 363 -3.60 -7.92 -15.70
N PRO A 364 -3.95 -6.74 -15.15
CA PRO A 364 -4.97 -5.87 -15.77
C PRO A 364 -4.52 -5.28 -17.12
N ASP A 365 -3.23 -5.03 -17.29
CA ASP A 365 -2.63 -4.57 -18.57
C ASP A 365 -1.20 -5.09 -18.73
N PRO A 366 -1.01 -6.40 -19.01
CA PRO A 366 0.31 -7.00 -19.08
C PRO A 366 1.14 -6.51 -20.29
N SER A 367 0.54 -5.83 -21.24
CA SER A 367 1.23 -5.29 -22.41
C SER A 367 1.89 -3.94 -22.10
N ALA A 368 1.21 -3.07 -21.40
CA ALA A 368 1.72 -1.76 -21.02
C ALA A 368 2.49 -1.79 -19.68
N PHE A 369 2.03 -2.60 -18.74
CA PHE A 369 2.58 -2.69 -17.39
C PHE A 369 2.85 -4.15 -16.99
N PRO A 370 3.90 -4.79 -17.52
CA PRO A 370 4.16 -6.22 -17.32
C PRO A 370 4.50 -6.60 -15.87
N LEU A 371 4.88 -5.63 -15.02
CA LEU A 371 5.18 -5.82 -13.61
C LEU A 371 3.99 -5.49 -12.68
N LEU A 372 2.86 -5.05 -13.23
CA LEU A 372 1.63 -4.83 -12.49
C LEU A 372 0.86 -6.15 -12.36
N ASP A 373 0.97 -6.78 -11.19
CA ASP A 373 0.38 -8.10 -10.95
C ASP A 373 -1.15 -8.06 -10.81
N ALA A 374 -1.69 -7.01 -10.16
CA ALA A 374 -3.13 -6.90 -9.99
C ALA A 374 -3.61 -5.49 -9.61
N TYR A 375 -4.85 -5.19 -9.97
CA TYR A 375 -5.70 -4.28 -9.20
C TYR A 375 -6.35 -5.05 -8.07
N LEU A 376 -6.38 -4.45 -6.90
CA LEU A 376 -6.96 -5.03 -5.69
C LEU A 376 -7.85 -4.00 -4.99
N TRP A 377 -8.79 -4.45 -4.18
CA TRP A 377 -9.43 -3.61 -3.18
C TRP A 377 -8.79 -3.93 -1.83
N VAL A 378 -7.69 -3.23 -1.53
CA VAL A 378 -6.95 -3.42 -0.29
C VAL A 378 -7.67 -2.74 0.86
N LYS A 379 -8.01 -1.46 0.73
CA LYS A 379 -8.97 -0.83 1.65
C LYS A 379 -10.34 -1.46 1.46
N THR A 380 -11.03 -1.73 2.55
CA THR A 380 -12.45 -2.07 2.51
C THR A 380 -13.25 -0.79 2.22
N PRO A 381 -13.87 -0.64 1.04
CA PRO A 381 -14.71 0.51 0.76
C PRO A 381 -15.84 0.65 1.78
N GLY A 382 -16.27 1.86 2.04
CA GLY A 382 -17.29 2.16 3.05
C GLY A 382 -16.80 2.14 4.49
N GLN A 383 -15.56 1.72 4.78
CA GLN A 383 -14.95 1.91 6.09
C GLN A 383 -14.24 3.25 6.18
N SER A 384 -14.57 4.03 7.22
CA SER A 384 -14.00 5.34 7.52
C SER A 384 -12.47 5.31 7.66
N ASP A 385 -11.83 6.40 7.29
CA ASP A 385 -10.41 6.65 7.58
C ASP A 385 -10.19 7.21 8.99
N GLY A 386 -11.25 7.72 9.61
CA GLY A 386 -11.24 8.26 10.95
C GLY A 386 -12.11 9.49 11.10
N GLN A 387 -12.03 10.14 12.25
CA GLN A 387 -12.82 11.31 12.60
C GLN A 387 -12.21 12.59 12.01
N CYS A 388 -12.25 12.70 10.69
CA CYS A 388 -11.68 13.83 9.96
C CYS A 388 -12.31 15.15 10.39
N ASN A 389 -11.54 16.22 10.45
CA ASN A 389 -12.01 17.54 10.81
C ASN A 389 -11.44 18.65 9.92
N ARG A 390 -10.75 18.29 8.85
CA ARG A 390 -10.10 19.20 7.88
C ARG A 390 -9.13 20.19 8.54
N SER A 391 -8.53 19.78 9.66
CA SER A 391 -7.67 20.62 10.49
C SER A 391 -8.31 21.95 10.90
N VAL A 392 -9.65 21.98 11.02
CA VAL A 392 -10.38 23.15 11.54
C VAL A 392 -10.13 23.23 13.05
N PRO A 393 -9.51 24.31 13.56
CA PRO A 393 -9.15 24.42 14.96
C PRO A 393 -10.36 24.24 15.90
N GLY A 394 -10.23 23.31 16.85
CA GLY A 394 -11.29 23.04 17.84
C GLY A 394 -12.50 22.27 17.32
N SER A 395 -12.53 21.88 16.04
CA SER A 395 -13.61 21.07 15.49
C SER A 395 -13.34 19.58 15.73
N THR A 396 -14.42 18.87 16.08
CA THR A 396 -14.48 17.39 16.11
C THR A 396 -15.40 16.83 15.01
N THR A 397 -15.86 17.70 14.11
CA THR A 397 -16.80 17.34 13.03
C THR A 397 -16.22 17.63 11.68
N ASP A 398 -16.64 16.86 10.68
CA ASP A 398 -16.24 17.04 9.30
C ASP A 398 -17.21 17.96 8.54
N PRO A 399 -16.77 19.16 8.11
CA PRO A 399 -17.62 20.06 7.35
C PRO A 399 -18.02 19.53 5.96
N GLU A 400 -17.27 18.59 5.39
CA GLU A 400 -17.58 17.97 4.09
C GLU A 400 -18.72 16.94 4.19
N TRP A 401 -18.97 16.40 5.37
CA TRP A 401 -20.06 15.45 5.63
C TRP A 401 -21.22 16.06 6.42
N GLY A 402 -21.47 17.36 6.23
CA GLY A 402 -22.59 18.07 6.87
C GLY A 402 -22.35 18.39 8.35
N GLY A 403 -21.10 18.42 8.79
CA GLY A 403 -20.74 18.77 10.17
C GLY A 403 -21.01 17.67 11.18
N ILE A 404 -21.03 16.41 10.75
CA ILE A 404 -21.09 15.25 11.66
C ILE A 404 -19.69 14.87 12.14
N THR A 405 -19.62 14.12 13.24
CA THR A 405 -18.40 13.40 13.61
C THR A 405 -18.35 12.13 12.79
N ASP A 406 -17.33 11.97 11.95
CA ASP A 406 -17.15 10.77 11.16
C ASP A 406 -16.98 9.54 12.06
N PRO A 407 -17.34 8.34 11.59
CA PRO A 407 -17.05 7.12 12.31
C PRO A 407 -15.54 6.95 12.56
N ALA A 408 -15.19 6.24 13.62
CA ALA A 408 -13.79 5.89 13.88
C ALA A 408 -13.18 5.11 12.71
N ALA A 409 -11.85 5.17 12.56
CA ALA A 409 -11.13 4.44 11.53
C ALA A 409 -11.51 2.94 11.54
N GLY A 410 -11.83 2.40 10.36
CA GLY A 410 -12.28 1.02 10.17
C GLY A 410 -13.77 0.77 10.48
N ALA A 411 -14.49 1.72 11.07
CA ALA A 411 -15.93 1.58 11.25
C ALA A 411 -16.68 1.90 9.93
N TRP A 412 -17.83 1.26 9.73
CA TRP A 412 -18.66 1.48 8.54
C TRP A 412 -19.21 2.90 8.51
N PHE A 413 -19.06 3.58 7.38
CA PHE A 413 -19.53 4.95 7.13
C PHE A 413 -20.60 4.94 6.02
N PRO A 414 -21.89 4.83 6.36
CA PRO A 414 -22.95 4.59 5.39
C PRO A 414 -23.04 5.65 4.28
N GLN A 415 -22.82 6.93 4.61
CA GLN A 415 -22.88 8.00 3.62
C GLN A 415 -21.75 7.88 2.62
N GLN A 416 -20.50 7.64 3.08
CA GLN A 416 -19.35 7.45 2.22
C GLN A 416 -19.48 6.18 1.37
N ALA A 417 -19.92 5.07 1.96
CA ALA A 417 -20.14 3.83 1.23
C ALA A 417 -21.09 4.03 0.04
N LEU A 418 -22.22 4.69 0.28
CA LEU A 418 -23.18 4.94 -0.78
C LEU A 418 -22.64 5.90 -1.85
N GLU A 419 -21.94 6.97 -1.44
CA GLU A 419 -21.33 7.90 -2.38
C GLU A 419 -20.27 7.21 -3.25
N LEU A 420 -19.41 6.39 -2.64
CA LEU A 420 -18.39 5.59 -3.36
C LEU A 420 -19.04 4.69 -4.42
N ALA A 421 -20.11 4.00 -4.05
CA ALA A 421 -20.83 3.10 -4.95
C ALA A 421 -21.54 3.85 -6.09
N GLN A 422 -22.17 4.98 -5.79
CA GLN A 422 -22.86 5.83 -6.80
C GLN A 422 -21.89 6.47 -7.79
N ASN A 423 -20.69 6.84 -7.33
CA ASN A 423 -19.65 7.49 -8.13
C ASN A 423 -18.64 6.49 -8.73
N ALA A 424 -18.91 5.20 -8.70
CA ALA A 424 -17.98 4.16 -9.16
C ALA A 424 -17.59 4.34 -10.64
N VAL A 425 -16.29 4.20 -10.94
CA VAL A 425 -15.76 4.20 -12.30
C VAL A 425 -14.74 3.04 -12.45
N PRO A 426 -15.10 1.99 -13.21
CA PRO A 426 -16.37 1.76 -13.94
C PRO A 426 -17.56 1.53 -12.99
N ALA A 427 -18.76 1.84 -13.44
CA ALA A 427 -19.99 1.63 -12.67
C ALA A 427 -20.13 0.20 -12.13
N LEU A 428 -20.78 0.05 -10.95
CA LEU A 428 -21.05 -1.23 -10.32
C LEU A 428 -21.99 -2.12 -11.13
#